data_d0fcef131214d6e32940aad0656c34a9
#
_entry.id   d0fcef131214d6e32940aad0656c34a9
#
_cell.length_a   1.000
_cell.length_b   1.000
_cell.length_c   1.000
_cell.angle_alpha   90.00
_cell.angle_beta   90.00
_cell.angle_gamma   90.00
#
_symmetry.space_group_name_H-M   'P 1'
#
loop_
_entity.id
_entity.type
_entity.pdbx_description
1 polymer ?
#
loop_
_entity_poly.entity_id
_entity_poly.type
_entity_poly.pdbx_seq_one_letter_code
_entity_poly.pdbx_strand_id
1 'polypeptide(L)'
;MKTDENDLSVLLANLLENSLLACAKEQQPRQITLILQHNGSQCVLEIANTFHGNLKLGEDGLPKSSDSGHGIGMLSLRTFLKKYNGYADFSCENGWARITIYWEDKLPC
;
A
#
# COMPACT_ATOMS: atom_id res chain seq x y z
N MET A 1 8.93 -4.60 17.03
CA MET A 1 7.77 -5.21 16.36
C MET A 1 7.97 -6.72 16.17
N LYS A 2 6.91 -7.48 16.31
CA LYS A 2 6.95 -8.93 16.10
C LYS A 2 6.74 -9.34 14.64
N THR A 3 6.21 -8.44 13.84
CA THR A 3 6.04 -8.64 12.41
C THR A 3 7.41 -8.92 11.77
N ASP A 4 7.47 -9.90 10.87
CA ASP A 4 8.73 -10.27 10.22
C ASP A 4 9.27 -9.09 9.41
N GLU A 5 10.54 -8.74 9.65
CA GLU A 5 11.16 -7.59 9.01
C GLU A 5 11.29 -7.78 7.50
N ASN A 6 11.53 -8.98 7.04
CA ASN A 6 11.63 -9.24 5.61
C ASN A 6 10.27 -9.05 4.93
N ASP A 7 9.21 -9.54 5.55
CA ASP A 7 7.86 -9.36 5.00
C ASP A 7 7.50 -7.90 4.90
N LEU A 8 7.79 -7.14 5.95
CA LEU A 8 7.50 -5.71 5.97
C LEU A 8 8.34 -4.96 4.95
N SER A 9 9.62 -5.30 4.83
CA SER A 9 10.52 -4.65 3.88
C SER A 9 10.09 -4.88 2.44
N VAL A 10 9.68 -6.10 2.10
CA VAL A 10 9.18 -6.40 0.75
C VAL A 10 7.91 -5.62 0.46
N LEU A 11 7.00 -5.58 1.42
CA LEU A 11 5.77 -4.82 1.28
C LEU A 11 6.05 -3.33 1.03
N LEU A 12 6.89 -2.74 1.88
CA LEU A 12 7.24 -1.32 1.76
C LEU A 12 7.90 -1.01 0.43
N ALA A 13 8.86 -1.83 0.00
CA ALA A 13 9.55 -1.61 -1.26
C ALA A 13 8.59 -1.62 -2.44
N ASN A 14 7.66 -2.58 -2.46
CA ASN A 14 6.72 -2.69 -3.56
C ASN A 14 5.68 -1.56 -3.55
N LEU A 15 5.21 -1.16 -2.39
CA LEU A 15 4.26 -0.06 -2.28
C LEU A 15 4.92 1.27 -2.66
N LEU A 16 6.16 1.49 -2.25
CA LEU A 16 6.91 2.69 -2.62
C LEU A 16 7.16 2.74 -4.12
N GLU A 17 7.52 1.61 -4.72
CA GLU A 17 7.73 1.55 -6.17
C GLU A 17 6.44 1.91 -6.91
N ASN A 18 5.30 1.37 -6.49
CA ASN A 18 4.02 1.72 -7.09
C ASN A 18 3.71 3.21 -6.97
N SER A 19 3.98 3.78 -5.80
CA SER A 19 3.75 5.20 -5.56
C SER A 19 4.66 6.07 -6.42
N LEU A 20 5.93 5.68 -6.55
CA LEU A 20 6.88 6.39 -7.40
C LEU A 20 6.47 6.36 -8.86
N LEU A 21 6.03 5.20 -9.35
CA LEU A 21 5.58 5.06 -10.74
C LEU A 21 4.32 5.89 -11.00
N ALA A 22 3.38 5.88 -10.08
CA ALA A 22 2.16 6.66 -10.22
C ALA A 22 2.46 8.15 -10.17
N CYS A 23 3.31 8.58 -9.24
CA CYS A 23 3.67 9.97 -9.04
C CYS A 23 4.50 10.53 -10.21
N ALA A 24 5.30 9.68 -10.85
CA ALA A 24 6.14 10.10 -11.98
C ALA A 24 5.33 10.58 -13.18
N LYS A 25 4.06 10.16 -13.26
CA LYS A 25 3.15 10.58 -14.33
C LYS A 25 2.50 11.92 -14.05
N GLU A 26 2.66 12.45 -12.83
CA GLU A 26 2.07 13.72 -12.44
C GLU A 26 2.96 14.87 -12.88
N GLN A 27 2.34 15.97 -13.25
CA GLN A 27 3.09 17.16 -13.65
C GLN A 27 3.59 17.93 -12.42
N GLN A 28 2.69 18.28 -11.50
CA GLN A 28 3.03 19.00 -10.28
C GLN A 28 1.79 19.06 -9.37
N PRO A 29 1.95 19.00 -8.05
CA PRO A 29 3.14 18.59 -7.30
C PRO A 29 3.29 17.08 -7.28
N ARG A 30 4.52 16.61 -7.05
CA ARG A 30 4.83 15.19 -6.89
C ARG A 30 5.21 14.96 -5.44
N GLN A 31 4.35 14.31 -4.69
CA GLN A 31 4.56 14.07 -3.27
C GLN A 31 4.16 12.65 -2.91
N ILE A 32 4.93 12.09 -2.00
CA ILE A 32 4.65 10.77 -1.42
C ILE A 32 4.76 10.93 0.08
N THR A 33 3.79 10.41 0.81
CA THR A 33 3.85 10.35 2.27
C THR A 33 3.78 8.90 2.71
N LEU A 34 4.48 8.58 3.79
CA LEU A 34 4.46 7.25 4.37
C LEU A 34 4.42 7.40 5.89
N ILE A 35 3.46 6.74 6.50
CA ILE A 35 3.28 6.76 7.95
C ILE A 35 3.16 5.32 8.42
N LEU A 36 3.99 4.96 9.39
CA LEU A 36 3.88 3.66 10.06
C LEU A 36 3.68 3.92 11.54
N GLN A 37 2.60 3.42 12.07
CA GLN A 37 2.27 3.56 13.49
C GLN A 37 2.11 2.20 14.13
N HIS A 38 2.63 2.09 15.33
CA HIS A 38 2.51 0.88 16.14
C HIS A 38 1.92 1.30 17.49
N ASN A 39 0.69 0.94 17.73
CA ASN A 39 -0.04 1.36 18.92
C ASN A 39 -0.56 0.12 19.64
N GLY A 40 0.10 -0.25 20.71
CA GLY A 40 -0.18 -1.51 21.39
C GLY A 40 0.19 -2.68 20.47
N SER A 41 -0.77 -3.55 20.19
CA SER A 41 -0.55 -4.68 19.30
C SER A 41 -0.97 -4.39 17.86
N GLN A 42 -1.50 -3.19 17.59
CA GLN A 42 -1.99 -2.86 16.27
C GLN A 42 -0.99 -2.04 15.48
N CYS A 43 -0.79 -2.42 14.21
CA CYS A 43 0.04 -1.66 13.28
C CYS A 43 -0.82 -1.06 12.19
N VAL A 44 -0.48 0.16 11.81
CA VAL A 44 -1.13 0.87 10.70
C VAL A 44 -0.04 1.44 9.81
N LEU A 45 -0.12 1.10 8.53
CA LEU A 45 0.78 1.63 7.51
C LEU A 45 -0.05 2.38 6.48
N GLU A 46 0.25 3.68 6.31
CA GLU A 46 -0.40 4.47 5.30
C GLU A 46 0.64 4.94 4.30
N ILE A 47 0.38 4.73 3.02
CA ILE A 47 1.19 5.31 1.96
C ILE A 47 0.27 6.04 1.00
N ALA A 48 0.63 7.28 0.68
CA ALA A 48 -0.16 8.13 -0.21
C ALA A 48 0.75 8.83 -1.20
N ASN A 49 0.23 9.05 -2.39
CA ASN A 49 0.95 9.83 -3.41
C ASN A 49 -0.02 10.73 -4.13
N THR A 50 0.50 11.83 -4.66
CA THR A 50 -0.31 12.71 -5.50
C THR A 50 -0.71 11.96 -6.77
N PHE A 51 -1.97 12.11 -7.14
CA PHE A 51 -2.50 11.41 -8.29
C PHE A 51 -3.79 12.10 -8.77
N HIS A 52 -3.82 12.45 -10.05
CA HIS A 52 -4.98 13.09 -10.67
C HIS A 52 -5.48 12.24 -11.81
N GLY A 53 -6.24 11.22 -11.48
CA GLY A 53 -6.79 10.31 -12.45
C GLY A 53 -7.76 9.37 -11.79
N ASN A 54 -8.21 8.40 -12.54
CA ASN A 54 -9.10 7.38 -12.04
C ASN A 54 -8.40 6.04 -12.08
N LEU A 55 -8.45 5.32 -10.98
CA LEU A 55 -7.95 3.96 -10.90
C LEU A 55 -9.12 3.01 -10.89
N LYS A 56 -8.97 1.91 -11.61
CA LYS A 56 -9.94 0.83 -11.54
C LYS A 56 -9.63 -0.03 -10.33
N LEU A 57 -10.65 -0.31 -9.56
CA LEU A 57 -10.52 -1.15 -8.37
C LEU A 57 -10.92 -2.58 -8.70
N GLY A 58 -10.21 -3.54 -8.09
CA GLY A 58 -10.58 -4.93 -8.18
C GLY A 58 -11.71 -5.26 -7.21
N GLU A 59 -12.09 -6.53 -7.15
CA GLU A 59 -13.14 -7.00 -6.26
C GLU A 59 -12.79 -6.81 -4.79
N ASP A 60 -11.50 -6.79 -4.48
CA ASP A 60 -11.00 -6.60 -3.12
C ASP A 60 -10.90 -5.11 -2.72
N GLY A 61 -11.35 -4.20 -3.58
CA GLY A 61 -11.30 -2.77 -3.30
C GLY A 61 -9.92 -2.15 -3.50
N LEU A 62 -8.94 -2.91 -3.98
CA LEU A 62 -7.59 -2.42 -4.21
C LEU A 62 -7.38 -2.08 -5.69
N PRO A 63 -6.42 -1.20 -6.00
CA PRO A 63 -6.17 -0.82 -7.40
C PRO A 63 -5.86 -2.02 -8.26
N LYS A 64 -6.47 -2.05 -9.43
CA LYS A 64 -6.27 -3.09 -10.42
C LYS A 64 -5.22 -2.63 -11.41
N SER A 65 -4.22 -3.46 -11.65
CA SER A 65 -3.18 -3.13 -12.61
C SER A 65 -3.71 -3.26 -14.02
N SER A 66 -3.45 -2.24 -14.83
CA SER A 66 -3.75 -2.30 -16.27
C SER A 66 -2.52 -2.63 -17.09
N ASP A 67 -1.34 -2.51 -16.48
CA ASP A 67 -0.06 -2.77 -17.14
C ASP A 67 0.66 -3.94 -16.47
N SER A 68 1.29 -4.76 -17.28
CA SER A 68 2.10 -5.85 -16.75
C SER A 68 3.23 -5.28 -15.90
N GLY A 69 3.42 -5.81 -14.72
CA GLY A 69 4.44 -5.35 -13.79
C GLY A 69 3.92 -4.53 -12.64
N HIS A 70 2.82 -3.79 -12.81
CA HIS A 70 2.27 -2.98 -11.73
C HIS A 70 1.50 -3.82 -10.72
N GLY A 71 1.03 -5.00 -11.11
CA GLY A 71 0.30 -5.88 -10.23
C GLY A 71 1.16 -6.57 -9.17
N ILE A 72 2.49 -6.52 -9.32
CA ILE A 72 3.40 -7.17 -8.39
C ILE A 72 3.29 -6.56 -7.00
N GLY A 73 3.19 -5.24 -6.90
CA GLY A 73 3.03 -4.56 -5.62
C GLY A 73 1.74 -4.94 -4.92
N MET A 74 0.66 -5.06 -5.67
CA MET A 74 -0.63 -5.47 -5.11
C MET A 74 -0.62 -6.93 -4.71
N LEU A 75 0.11 -7.78 -5.42
CA LEU A 75 0.27 -9.17 -5.05
C LEU A 75 1.00 -9.29 -3.70
N SER A 76 2.06 -8.52 -3.50
CA SER A 76 2.77 -8.48 -2.21
C SER A 76 1.85 -8.04 -1.09
N LEU A 77 1.03 -7.03 -1.35
CA LEU A 77 0.06 -6.56 -0.36
C LEU A 77 -0.93 -7.65 0.00
N ARG A 78 -1.51 -8.31 -0.99
CA ARG A 78 -2.47 -9.38 -0.75
C ARG A 78 -1.85 -10.52 0.03
N THR A 79 -0.61 -10.89 -0.30
CA THR A 79 0.13 -11.94 0.41
C THR A 79 0.36 -11.55 1.86
N PHE A 80 0.76 -10.30 2.11
CA PHE A 80 0.97 -9.79 3.46
C PHE A 80 -0.32 -9.82 4.27
N LEU A 81 -1.42 -9.33 3.68
CA LEU A 81 -2.71 -9.30 4.37
C LEU A 81 -3.16 -10.70 4.76
N LYS A 82 -2.98 -11.66 3.87
CA LYS A 82 -3.34 -13.05 4.15
C LYS A 82 -2.49 -13.63 5.26
N LYS A 83 -1.19 -13.39 5.23
CA LYS A 83 -0.25 -13.95 6.21
C LYS A 83 -0.47 -13.38 7.60
N TYR A 84 -0.78 -12.09 7.71
CA TYR A 84 -0.95 -11.41 9.00
C TYR A 84 -2.40 -11.15 9.37
N ASN A 85 -3.32 -11.69 8.59
CA ASN A 85 -4.76 -11.53 8.81
C ASN A 85 -5.14 -10.05 8.91
N GLY A 86 -4.57 -9.25 8.04
CA GLY A 86 -4.82 -7.82 7.99
C GLY A 86 -5.85 -7.43 6.96
N TYR A 87 -6.11 -6.14 6.87
CA TYR A 87 -6.96 -5.61 5.82
C TYR A 87 -6.47 -4.25 5.38
N ALA A 88 -6.94 -3.80 4.23
CA ALA A 88 -6.50 -2.55 3.65
C ALA A 88 -7.66 -1.77 3.07
N ASP A 89 -7.56 -0.44 3.16
CA ASP A 89 -8.49 0.49 2.53
C ASP A 89 -7.75 1.29 1.48
N PHE A 90 -8.43 1.57 0.39
CA PHE A 90 -7.90 2.43 -0.66
C PHE A 90 -8.84 3.61 -0.90
N SER A 91 -8.27 4.80 -1.05
CA SER A 91 -9.03 5.98 -1.45
C SER A 91 -8.28 6.74 -2.53
N CYS A 92 -9.03 7.37 -3.42
CA CYS A 92 -8.47 8.22 -4.46
C CYS A 92 -9.35 9.45 -4.58
N GLU A 93 -8.94 10.52 -3.89
CA GLU A 93 -9.73 11.73 -3.83
C GLU A 93 -8.83 12.94 -3.55
N ASN A 94 -9.30 14.12 -3.95
CA ASN A 94 -8.62 15.39 -3.68
C ASN A 94 -7.17 15.41 -4.16
N GLY A 95 -6.88 14.73 -5.27
CA GLY A 95 -5.54 14.70 -5.83
C GLY A 95 -4.58 13.74 -5.14
N TRP A 96 -5.09 12.83 -4.30
CA TRP A 96 -4.28 11.85 -3.58
C TRP A 96 -4.82 10.44 -3.76
N ALA A 97 -3.91 9.51 -4.00
CA ALA A 97 -4.19 8.07 -3.92
C ALA A 97 -3.57 7.57 -2.63
N ARG A 98 -4.35 6.89 -1.80
CA ARG A 98 -3.92 6.47 -0.46
C ARG A 98 -4.31 5.04 -0.20
N ILE A 99 -3.36 4.26 0.33
CA ILE A 99 -3.61 2.90 0.83
C ILE A 99 -3.31 2.91 2.32
N THR A 100 -4.24 2.41 3.12
CA THR A 100 -4.05 2.27 4.57
C THR A 100 -4.18 0.79 4.91
N ILE A 101 -3.18 0.24 5.57
CA ILE A 101 -3.07 -1.18 5.88
C ILE A 101 -3.09 -1.36 7.38
N TYR A 102 -3.89 -2.29 7.86
CA TYR A 102 -4.09 -2.57 9.29
C TYR A 102 -3.78 -4.05 9.56
N TRP A 103 -2.97 -4.32 10.57
CA TRP A 103 -2.72 -5.70 11.00
C TRP A 103 -2.30 -5.71 12.46
N GLU A 104 -2.39 -6.88 13.09
CA GLU A 104 -1.87 -7.04 14.43
C GLU A 104 -0.39 -7.38 14.38
N ASP A 105 0.39 -6.77 15.25
CA ASP A 105 1.83 -7.02 15.36
C ASP A 105 2.06 -8.33 16.08
N LYS A 106 2.19 -9.40 15.32
CA LYS A 106 2.42 -10.74 15.83
C LYS A 106 3.31 -11.51 14.87
N LEU A 107 3.83 -12.64 15.32
CA LEU A 107 4.59 -13.51 14.45
C LEU A 107 3.66 -14.10 13.40
N PRO A 108 4.17 -14.33 12.17
CA PRO A 108 3.35 -14.92 11.11
C PRO A 108 2.92 -16.32 11.47
N CYS A 109 1.72 -16.67 11.05
CA CYS A 109 1.20 -18.03 11.26
C CYS A 109 1.84 -19.04 10.33
#